data_1fc7b1abdba1260d171c98fe110b455d
#
_entry.id   1fc7b1abdba1260d171c98fe110b455d
#
_cell.length_a   1.000
_cell.length_b   1.000
_cell.length_c   1.000
_cell.angle_alpha   90.00
_cell.angle_beta   90.00
_cell.angle_gamma   90.00
#
_symmetry.space_group_name_H-M   'P 1'
#
loop_
_entity.id
_entity.type
_entity.pdbx_description
1 polymer ?
#
loop_
_entity_poly.entity_id
_entity_poly.type
_entity_poly.pdbx_seq_one_letter_code
_entity_poly.pdbx_strand_id
1 'polypeptide(L)'
;MEKNEEFFDIRELISIMLQAFSYIDEYAKKVKEEKVENKMFIKEENEKFTELDYLTQTLLVNTIHKFYGNLNIKIIGEETLNEEYNKIIIDPNNEDKKEFLSSIDKISKDINFNFPPEFNLDSKRLKKINNSEISFFFDPIDGTKSLLKKKYYPVTTLLGVRIDNMPFIGFIHFVFDKENKTFFNFPTLGIYEYNPLLKIFDKKEIKSDENKFNFAISSTRATKEMIDFIKTFPNSEYENESGLGTKMIKCLLEDKIYFTTGKNSVGLWDICAASCLLNEIGLDIYCFNGEKAKFIPKKIYFDSNGVICLTFYKFKIKCFI
;
A
#
# COMPACT_ATOMS: atom_id res chain seq x y z
N MET A 1 -10.38 33.87 -20.47
CA MET A 1 -10.51 33.33 -19.13
C MET A 1 -9.24 32.55 -18.86
N GLU A 2 -8.35 33.08 -18.04
CA GLU A 2 -7.20 32.31 -17.54
C GLU A 2 -7.76 31.09 -16.79
N LYS A 3 -7.38 29.89 -17.23
CA LYS A 3 -7.70 28.68 -16.46
C LYS A 3 -6.91 28.77 -15.17
N ASN A 4 -7.61 28.85 -14.04
CA ASN A 4 -6.95 28.72 -12.73
C ASN A 4 -6.15 27.42 -12.73
N GLU A 5 -4.87 27.52 -12.39
CA GLU A 5 -4.00 26.36 -12.28
C GLU A 5 -4.42 25.57 -11.04
N GLU A 6 -4.67 24.26 -11.22
CA GLU A 6 -4.98 23.36 -10.11
C GLU A 6 -3.71 22.63 -9.66
N PHE A 7 -3.47 22.62 -8.36
CA PHE A 7 -2.32 21.95 -7.75
C PHE A 7 -2.76 20.92 -6.74
N PHE A 8 -2.02 19.82 -6.73
CA PHE A 8 -2.14 18.77 -5.72
C PHE A 8 -0.98 18.92 -4.73
N ASP A 9 -1.28 19.19 -3.47
CA ASP A 9 -0.26 19.35 -2.43
C ASP A 9 0.08 18.00 -1.83
N ILE A 10 1.31 17.53 -2.11
CA ILE A 10 1.83 16.23 -1.65
C ILE A 10 1.93 16.19 -0.13
N ARG A 11 2.34 17.29 0.50
CA ARG A 11 2.47 17.38 1.94
C ARG A 11 1.12 17.29 2.65
N GLU A 12 0.08 17.91 2.08
CA GLU A 12 -1.29 17.76 2.59
C GLU A 12 -1.74 16.30 2.51
N LEU A 13 -1.50 15.63 1.39
CA LEU A 13 -1.84 14.21 1.25
C LEU A 13 -1.15 13.36 2.30
N ILE A 14 0.17 13.54 2.49
CA ILE A 14 0.92 12.80 3.52
C ILE A 14 0.32 13.06 4.89
N SER A 15 0.06 14.33 5.23
CA SER A 15 -0.55 14.70 6.51
C SER A 15 -1.89 14.02 6.75
N ILE A 16 -2.78 14.07 5.75
CA ILE A 16 -4.13 13.46 5.81
C ILE A 16 -4.02 11.94 5.99
N MET A 17 -3.17 11.27 5.21
CA MET A 17 -3.05 9.81 5.27
C MET A 17 -2.41 9.34 6.58
N LEU A 18 -1.37 10.01 7.08
CA LEU A 18 -0.78 9.66 8.38
C LEU A 18 -1.77 9.80 9.54
N GLN A 19 -2.68 10.79 9.49
CA GLN A 19 -3.76 10.91 10.46
C GLN A 19 -4.77 9.76 10.32
N ALA A 20 -5.20 9.44 9.09
CA ALA A 20 -6.10 8.32 8.85
C ALA A 20 -5.50 7.01 9.38
N PHE A 21 -4.21 6.77 9.12
CA PHE A 21 -3.51 5.58 9.62
C PHE A 21 -3.45 5.56 11.16
N SER A 22 -3.28 6.69 11.83
CA SER A 22 -3.29 6.69 13.31
C SER A 22 -4.63 6.26 13.89
N TYR A 23 -5.76 6.59 13.26
CA TYR A 23 -7.07 6.09 13.68
C TYR A 23 -7.27 4.62 13.39
N ILE A 24 -6.72 4.13 12.26
CA ILE A 24 -6.69 2.69 11.97
C ILE A 24 -5.92 1.94 13.06
N ASP A 25 -4.76 2.46 13.48
CA ASP A 25 -3.95 1.88 14.55
C ASP A 25 -4.70 1.82 15.89
N GLU A 26 -5.38 2.91 16.25
CA GLU A 26 -6.17 2.96 17.48
C GLU A 26 -7.27 1.91 17.50
N TYR A 27 -7.99 1.75 16.40
CA TYR A 27 -9.04 0.72 16.30
C TYR A 27 -8.46 -0.69 16.23
N ALA A 28 -7.41 -0.90 15.43
CA ALA A 28 -6.71 -2.18 15.32
C ALA A 28 -6.12 -2.63 16.66
N LYS A 29 -5.66 -1.70 17.49
CA LYS A 29 -5.23 -2.00 18.86
C LYS A 29 -6.38 -2.53 19.71
N LYS A 30 -7.58 -1.95 19.62
CA LYS A 30 -8.78 -2.47 20.30
C LYS A 30 -9.11 -3.90 19.82
N VAL A 31 -8.98 -4.18 18.50
CA VAL A 31 -9.14 -5.52 17.93
C VAL A 31 -8.09 -6.49 18.49
N LYS A 32 -6.82 -6.11 18.51
CA LYS A 32 -5.72 -6.93 19.03
C LYS A 32 -5.87 -7.25 20.52
N GLU A 33 -6.37 -6.31 21.29
CA GLU A 33 -6.64 -6.44 22.73
C GLU A 33 -7.99 -7.12 23.03
N GLU A 34 -8.69 -7.57 22.00
CA GLU A 34 -10.03 -8.23 22.10
C GLU A 34 -11.09 -7.34 22.79
N LYS A 35 -10.90 -6.02 22.76
CA LYS A 35 -11.86 -5.05 23.32
C LYS A 35 -13.03 -4.82 22.38
N VAL A 36 -12.83 -5.04 21.08
CA VAL A 36 -13.87 -5.00 20.05
C VAL A 36 -13.84 -6.31 19.28
N GLU A 37 -15.03 -6.78 18.88
CA GLU A 37 -15.15 -7.93 17.99
C GLU A 37 -14.67 -7.56 16.58
N ASN A 38 -14.00 -8.49 15.92
CA ASN A 38 -13.60 -8.36 14.51
C ASN A 38 -14.11 -9.58 13.75
N LYS A 39 -15.38 -9.52 13.33
CA LYS A 39 -16.04 -10.62 12.60
C LYS A 39 -15.39 -10.87 11.26
N MET A 40 -15.35 -12.14 10.88
CA MET A 40 -14.91 -12.58 9.56
C MET A 40 -16.11 -12.79 8.65
N PHE A 41 -15.94 -12.38 7.39
CA PHE A 41 -16.90 -12.59 6.30
C PHE A 41 -16.24 -13.36 5.16
N ILE A 42 -17.05 -13.89 4.28
CA ILE A 42 -16.59 -14.66 3.11
C ILE A 42 -17.19 -14.00 1.87
N LYS A 43 -16.35 -13.60 0.92
CA LYS A 43 -16.74 -13.11 -0.41
C LYS A 43 -17.18 -14.28 -1.31
N GLU A 44 -17.82 -13.97 -2.45
CA GLU A 44 -18.31 -14.98 -3.41
C GLU A 44 -17.22 -15.94 -3.89
N GLU A 45 -15.98 -15.50 -4.01
CA GLU A 45 -14.83 -16.33 -4.43
C GLU A 45 -14.15 -17.10 -3.28
N ASN A 46 -14.82 -17.28 -2.13
CA ASN A 46 -14.26 -17.85 -0.90
C ASN A 46 -13.09 -17.07 -0.29
N GLU A 47 -12.88 -15.84 -0.73
CA GLU A 47 -11.94 -14.94 -0.06
C GLU A 47 -12.52 -14.44 1.26
N LYS A 48 -11.63 -14.27 2.23
CA LYS A 48 -12.02 -13.85 3.58
C LYS A 48 -11.61 -12.42 3.81
N PHE A 49 -12.51 -11.65 4.40
CA PHE A 49 -12.22 -10.33 4.93
C PHE A 49 -12.80 -10.19 6.34
N THR A 50 -12.40 -9.16 7.07
CA THR A 50 -12.88 -8.89 8.42
C THR A 50 -13.57 -7.53 8.51
N GLU A 51 -14.23 -7.26 9.64
CA GLU A 51 -14.79 -5.93 9.89
C GLU A 51 -13.71 -4.84 9.84
N LEU A 52 -12.48 -5.15 10.26
CA LEU A 52 -11.37 -4.20 10.20
C LEU A 52 -11.02 -3.83 8.75
N ASP A 53 -11.00 -4.80 7.82
CA ASP A 53 -10.80 -4.53 6.37
C ASP A 53 -11.86 -3.54 5.87
N TYR A 54 -13.13 -3.85 6.15
CA TYR A 54 -14.25 -3.05 5.66
C TYR A 54 -14.30 -1.64 6.26
N LEU A 55 -14.11 -1.53 7.57
CA LEU A 55 -14.11 -0.24 8.27
C LEU A 55 -12.93 0.62 7.84
N THR A 56 -11.74 0.02 7.69
CA THR A 56 -10.55 0.71 7.20
C THR A 56 -10.77 1.26 5.78
N GLN A 57 -11.33 0.43 4.88
CA GLN A 57 -11.66 0.91 3.54
C GLN A 57 -12.68 2.04 3.57
N THR A 58 -13.73 1.91 4.38
CA THR A 58 -14.75 2.96 4.53
C THR A 58 -14.14 4.28 5.00
N LEU A 59 -13.26 4.26 6.00
CA LEU A 59 -12.56 5.44 6.49
C LEU A 59 -11.71 6.07 5.39
N LEU A 60 -10.91 5.28 4.65
CA LEU A 60 -10.04 5.79 3.59
C LEU A 60 -10.83 6.40 2.44
N VAL A 61 -11.89 5.72 1.97
CA VAL A 61 -12.78 6.22 0.90
C VAL A 61 -13.39 7.56 1.30
N ASN A 62 -13.95 7.63 2.51
CA ASN A 62 -14.58 8.85 3.00
C ASN A 62 -13.57 9.98 3.19
N THR A 63 -12.35 9.66 3.64
CA THR A 63 -11.26 10.63 3.78
C THR A 63 -10.87 11.18 2.41
N ILE A 64 -10.68 10.33 1.41
CA ILE A 64 -10.34 10.76 0.05
C ILE A 64 -11.46 11.65 -0.53
N HIS A 65 -12.71 11.26 -0.38
CA HIS A 65 -13.85 12.08 -0.83
C HIS A 65 -13.95 13.42 -0.11
N LYS A 66 -13.72 13.45 1.21
CA LYS A 66 -13.74 14.70 1.99
C LYS A 66 -12.74 15.73 1.48
N PHE A 67 -11.51 15.31 1.17
CA PHE A 67 -10.43 16.24 0.83
C PHE A 67 -10.19 16.42 -0.67
N TYR A 68 -10.56 15.44 -1.49
CA TYR A 68 -10.23 15.40 -2.92
C TYR A 68 -11.45 15.17 -3.82
N GLY A 69 -12.68 15.07 -3.26
CA GLY A 69 -13.89 14.79 -4.02
C GLY A 69 -14.28 15.84 -5.07
N ASN A 70 -13.68 17.02 -5.01
CA ASN A 70 -13.82 18.07 -6.03
C ASN A 70 -12.91 17.88 -7.25
N LEU A 71 -11.95 16.96 -7.18
CA LEU A 71 -11.03 16.64 -8.26
C LEU A 71 -11.55 15.46 -9.10
N ASN A 72 -10.95 15.25 -10.27
CA ASN A 72 -11.24 14.08 -11.10
C ASN A 72 -10.58 12.84 -10.50
N ILE A 73 -11.23 12.23 -9.50
CA ILE A 73 -10.69 11.08 -8.77
C ILE A 73 -11.35 9.77 -9.17
N LYS A 74 -10.56 8.68 -9.11
CA LYS A 74 -11.02 7.30 -9.12
C LYS A 74 -10.51 6.58 -7.88
N ILE A 75 -11.36 5.77 -7.27
CA ILE A 75 -11.02 4.99 -6.08
C ILE A 75 -11.21 3.52 -6.40
N ILE A 76 -10.17 2.73 -6.18
CA ILE A 76 -10.12 1.30 -6.41
C ILE A 76 -9.59 0.63 -5.14
N GLY A 77 -10.47 0.04 -4.35
CA GLY A 77 -10.14 -0.72 -3.15
C GLY A 77 -10.34 -2.22 -3.37
N GLU A 78 -9.76 -3.02 -2.50
CA GLU A 78 -9.94 -4.48 -2.52
C GLU A 78 -11.36 -4.88 -2.13
N GLU A 79 -11.95 -4.17 -1.14
CA GLU A 79 -13.25 -4.53 -0.61
C GLU A 79 -14.40 -3.88 -1.41
N THR A 80 -15.47 -4.64 -1.60
CA THR A 80 -16.69 -4.11 -2.19
C THR A 80 -17.54 -3.44 -1.12
N LEU A 81 -17.59 -2.12 -1.12
CA LEU A 81 -18.52 -1.37 -0.25
C LEU A 81 -19.92 -1.43 -0.83
N ASN A 82 -20.84 -2.12 -0.16
CA ASN A 82 -22.23 -2.26 -0.57
C ASN A 82 -23.19 -2.09 0.62
N GLU A 83 -24.49 -1.91 0.32
CA GLU A 83 -25.51 -1.69 1.34
C GLU A 83 -25.71 -2.88 2.28
N GLU A 84 -25.49 -4.10 1.82
CA GLU A 84 -25.66 -5.32 2.62
C GLU A 84 -24.60 -5.36 3.73
N TYR A 85 -23.32 -5.23 3.38
CA TYR A 85 -22.25 -5.18 4.35
C TYR A 85 -22.32 -3.93 5.24
N ASN A 86 -22.72 -2.77 4.70
CA ASN A 86 -22.96 -1.57 5.48
C ASN A 86 -23.93 -1.82 6.63
N LYS A 87 -25.07 -2.48 6.36
CA LYS A 87 -26.08 -2.78 7.38
C LYS A 87 -25.59 -3.73 8.47
N ILE A 88 -24.70 -4.65 8.12
CA ILE A 88 -24.20 -5.68 9.04
C ILE A 88 -23.00 -5.15 9.84
N ILE A 89 -22.09 -4.45 9.19
CA ILE A 89 -20.79 -4.06 9.78
C ILE A 89 -20.89 -2.69 10.45
N ILE A 90 -21.54 -1.71 9.81
CA ILE A 90 -21.70 -0.37 10.34
C ILE A 90 -22.96 -0.33 11.23
N ASP A 91 -22.82 -0.94 12.41
CA ASP A 91 -23.89 -0.90 13.43
C ASP A 91 -23.90 0.48 14.12
N PRO A 92 -24.98 1.28 13.97
CA PRO A 92 -25.06 2.61 14.58
C PRO A 92 -25.11 2.56 16.11
N ASN A 93 -25.39 1.40 16.72
CA ASN A 93 -25.39 1.22 18.16
C ASN A 93 -24.02 0.78 18.72
N ASN A 94 -23.05 0.48 17.87
CA ASN A 94 -21.70 0.15 18.28
C ASN A 94 -20.86 1.42 18.37
N GLU A 95 -20.65 1.91 19.60
CA GLU A 95 -19.95 3.17 19.85
C GLU A 95 -18.48 3.14 19.36
N ASP A 96 -17.76 2.02 19.43
CA ASP A 96 -16.39 1.93 18.94
C ASP A 96 -16.31 2.09 17.42
N LYS A 97 -17.22 1.47 16.68
CA LYS A 97 -17.29 1.62 15.21
C LYS A 97 -17.71 3.02 14.80
N LYS A 98 -18.68 3.60 15.53
CA LYS A 98 -19.13 4.96 15.31
C LYS A 98 -18.01 5.98 15.59
N GLU A 99 -17.29 5.84 16.70
CA GLU A 99 -16.12 6.66 17.02
C GLU A 99 -15.06 6.55 15.93
N PHE A 100 -14.75 5.32 15.50
CA PHE A 100 -13.77 5.09 14.44
C PHE A 100 -14.17 5.78 13.13
N LEU A 101 -15.39 5.60 12.64
CA LEU A 101 -15.85 6.22 11.41
C LEU A 101 -15.97 7.74 11.52
N SER A 102 -16.37 8.27 12.69
CA SER A 102 -16.44 9.72 12.93
C SER A 102 -15.07 10.38 13.06
N SER A 103 -14.00 9.60 13.20
CA SER A 103 -12.64 10.15 13.25
C SER A 103 -12.26 10.93 11.99
N ILE A 104 -12.95 10.68 10.86
CA ILE A 104 -12.81 11.49 9.64
C ILE A 104 -13.01 12.99 9.91
N ASP A 105 -13.90 13.36 10.84
CA ASP A 105 -14.16 14.76 11.15
C ASP A 105 -12.97 15.45 11.85
N LYS A 106 -12.14 14.65 12.51
CA LYS A 106 -10.92 15.11 13.21
C LYS A 106 -9.73 15.25 12.26
N ILE A 107 -9.76 14.60 11.07
CA ILE A 107 -8.69 14.71 10.06
C ILE A 107 -8.72 16.12 9.45
N SER A 108 -7.55 16.76 9.41
CA SER A 108 -7.37 18.14 8.93
C SER A 108 -6.13 18.27 8.04
N LYS A 109 -6.17 19.23 7.10
CA LYS A 109 -5.01 19.63 6.29
C LYS A 109 -3.96 20.40 7.11
N ASP A 110 -4.37 21.02 8.22
CA ASP A 110 -3.60 22.02 8.96
C ASP A 110 -2.78 21.45 10.12
N ILE A 111 -2.66 20.12 10.24
CA ILE A 111 -1.85 19.54 11.30
C ILE A 111 -0.37 19.70 10.98
N ASN A 112 0.35 20.34 11.90
CA ASN A 112 1.79 20.51 11.83
C ASN A 112 2.51 19.20 12.20
N PHE A 113 2.93 18.48 11.18
CA PHE A 113 3.98 17.50 11.30
C PHE A 113 5.34 18.21 11.23
N ASN A 114 6.35 17.68 11.93
CA ASN A 114 7.73 18.13 11.79
C ASN A 114 8.32 17.62 10.47
N PHE A 115 7.78 18.11 9.37
CA PHE A 115 8.24 17.72 8.05
C PHE A 115 9.69 18.13 7.80
N PRO A 116 10.48 17.33 7.08
CA PRO A 116 11.78 17.74 6.57
C PRO A 116 11.67 19.08 5.80
N PRO A 117 12.66 19.99 5.92
CA PRO A 117 12.61 21.31 5.28
C PRO A 117 12.34 21.23 3.77
N GLU A 118 12.87 20.22 3.09
CA GLU A 118 12.69 19.99 1.65
C GLU A 118 11.23 19.73 1.23
N PHE A 119 10.37 19.24 2.16
CA PHE A 119 8.95 19.05 1.90
C PHE A 119 8.17 20.36 1.82
N ASN A 120 8.76 21.46 2.26
CA ASN A 120 8.13 22.77 2.24
C ASN A 120 8.40 23.55 0.95
N LEU A 121 9.29 23.08 0.09
CA LEU A 121 9.60 23.73 -1.17
C LEU A 121 8.43 23.54 -2.16
N ASP A 122 7.81 24.65 -2.61
CA ASP A 122 6.66 24.61 -3.53
C ASP A 122 6.95 23.82 -4.80
N SER A 123 8.18 23.95 -5.34
CA SER A 123 8.63 23.18 -6.51
C SER A 123 8.66 21.67 -6.30
N LYS A 124 8.61 21.21 -5.05
CA LYS A 124 8.62 19.80 -4.67
C LYS A 124 7.25 19.32 -4.21
N ARG A 125 6.56 20.11 -3.39
CA ARG A 125 5.28 19.71 -2.77
C ARG A 125 4.08 19.89 -3.69
N LEU A 126 4.13 20.83 -4.64
CA LEU A 126 3.00 21.16 -5.49
C LEU A 126 3.10 20.45 -6.85
N LYS A 127 2.16 19.56 -7.12
CA LYS A 127 2.01 18.91 -8.42
C LYS A 127 0.89 19.56 -9.20
N LYS A 128 1.20 20.14 -10.36
CA LYS A 128 0.19 20.66 -11.28
C LYS A 128 -0.63 19.50 -11.86
N ILE A 129 -1.96 19.57 -11.75
CA ILE A 129 -2.86 18.46 -12.11
C ILE A 129 -3.86 18.80 -13.21
N ASN A 130 -4.12 20.06 -13.51
CA ASN A 130 -5.01 20.59 -14.59
C ASN A 130 -5.81 19.52 -15.35
N ASN A 131 -6.97 19.11 -14.86
CA ASN A 131 -7.83 18.06 -15.40
C ASN A 131 -7.21 16.63 -15.42
N SER A 132 -6.08 16.39 -14.76
CA SER A 132 -5.52 15.05 -14.62
C SER A 132 -6.48 14.11 -13.91
N GLU A 133 -6.44 12.83 -14.29
CA GLU A 133 -7.13 11.78 -13.55
C GLU A 133 -6.25 11.33 -12.38
N ILE A 134 -6.77 11.40 -11.16
CA ILE A 134 -6.09 10.94 -9.95
C ILE A 134 -6.73 9.63 -9.51
N SER A 135 -5.98 8.55 -9.52
CA SER A 135 -6.46 7.24 -9.12
C SER A 135 -5.84 6.81 -7.81
N PHE A 136 -6.69 6.43 -6.83
CA PHE A 136 -6.30 5.87 -5.55
C PHE A 136 -6.55 4.36 -5.57
N PHE A 137 -5.50 3.58 -5.30
CA PHE A 137 -5.57 2.13 -5.16
C PHE A 137 -5.20 1.75 -3.75
N PHE A 138 -6.00 0.94 -3.07
CA PHE A 138 -5.62 0.49 -1.74
C PHE A 138 -6.16 -0.90 -1.38
N ASP A 139 -5.32 -1.62 -0.64
CA ASP A 139 -5.68 -2.78 0.14
C ASP A 139 -5.78 -2.31 1.61
N PRO A 140 -6.97 -2.33 2.19
CA PRO A 140 -7.17 -1.81 3.55
C PRO A 140 -6.37 -2.61 4.58
N ILE A 141 -6.32 -3.93 4.44
CA ILE A 141 -5.62 -4.84 5.37
C ILE A 141 -4.95 -5.98 4.60
N ASP A 142 -3.79 -5.70 4.01
CA ASP A 142 -2.94 -6.76 3.45
C ASP A 142 -2.52 -7.72 4.57
N GLY A 143 -2.72 -8.99 4.31
CA GLY A 143 -2.39 -10.02 5.28
C GLY A 143 -3.55 -10.45 6.17
N THR A 144 -4.81 -10.31 5.75
CA THR A 144 -6.03 -10.78 6.46
C THR A 144 -5.91 -12.21 6.96
N LYS A 145 -5.30 -13.12 6.18
CA LYS A 145 -5.05 -14.51 6.63
C LYS A 145 -4.13 -14.60 7.85
N SER A 146 -3.19 -13.68 7.98
CA SER A 146 -2.29 -13.59 9.13
C SER A 146 -3.01 -12.97 10.32
N LEU A 147 -3.81 -11.94 10.10
CA LEU A 147 -4.66 -11.32 11.10
C LEU A 147 -5.60 -12.36 11.75
N LEU A 148 -6.29 -13.17 10.93
CA LEU A 148 -7.18 -14.24 11.40
C LEU A 148 -6.47 -15.32 12.24
N LYS A 149 -5.15 -15.47 12.05
CA LYS A 149 -4.29 -16.37 12.85
C LYS A 149 -3.62 -15.65 14.03
N LYS A 150 -4.02 -14.41 14.32
CA LYS A 150 -3.41 -13.52 15.33
C LYS A 150 -1.90 -13.31 15.13
N LYS A 151 -1.44 -13.37 13.87
CA LYS A 151 -0.08 -13.04 13.44
C LYS A 151 -0.07 -11.61 12.91
N TYR A 152 0.20 -10.66 13.77
CA TYR A 152 -0.03 -9.24 13.52
C TYR A 152 1.09 -8.55 12.72
N TYR A 153 2.34 -9.00 12.87
CA TYR A 153 3.51 -8.35 12.25
C TYR A 153 3.40 -8.12 10.74
N PRO A 154 2.93 -9.08 9.91
CA PRO A 154 2.93 -8.87 8.47
C PRO A 154 1.68 -8.13 7.95
N VAL A 155 0.87 -7.58 8.85
CA VAL A 155 -0.39 -6.90 8.47
C VAL A 155 -0.11 -5.44 8.17
N THR A 156 -0.45 -5.02 6.94
CA THR A 156 -0.22 -3.66 6.45
C THR A 156 -1.47 -3.08 5.79
N THR A 157 -1.57 -1.75 5.76
CA THR A 157 -2.46 -1.02 4.85
C THR A 157 -1.63 -0.50 3.69
N LEU A 158 -2.07 -0.76 2.46
CA LEU A 158 -1.40 -0.33 1.24
C LEU A 158 -2.23 0.75 0.56
N LEU A 159 -1.61 1.87 0.20
CA LEU A 159 -2.26 2.91 -0.57
C LEU A 159 -1.31 3.45 -1.63
N GLY A 160 -1.71 3.40 -2.90
CA GLY A 160 -0.98 3.97 -4.02
C GLY A 160 -1.79 5.01 -4.76
N VAL A 161 -1.18 6.11 -5.12
CA VAL A 161 -1.79 7.19 -5.89
C VAL A 161 -1.09 7.31 -7.24
N ARG A 162 -1.89 7.39 -8.29
CA ARG A 162 -1.41 7.61 -9.65
C ARG A 162 -2.05 8.86 -10.24
N ILE A 163 -1.28 9.62 -11.01
CA ILE A 163 -1.76 10.78 -11.77
C ILE A 163 -1.59 10.46 -13.25
N ASP A 164 -2.68 10.52 -14.02
CA ASP A 164 -2.72 10.12 -15.44
C ASP A 164 -2.08 8.74 -15.67
N ASN A 165 -2.41 7.81 -14.78
CA ASN A 165 -1.91 6.45 -14.77
C ASN A 165 -0.39 6.29 -14.52
N MET A 166 0.32 7.36 -14.16
CA MET A 166 1.73 7.31 -13.77
C MET A 166 1.88 7.17 -12.26
N PRO A 167 2.83 6.36 -11.75
CA PRO A 167 3.09 6.24 -10.32
C PRO A 167 3.42 7.62 -9.73
N PHE A 168 2.81 7.92 -8.59
CA PHE A 168 3.01 9.23 -7.96
C PHE A 168 3.49 9.10 -6.51
N ILE A 169 2.62 8.63 -5.60
CA ILE A 169 2.99 8.41 -4.21
C ILE A 169 2.37 7.10 -3.70
N GLY A 170 3.12 6.33 -2.94
CA GLY A 170 2.66 5.12 -2.29
C GLY A 170 2.92 5.15 -0.80
N PHE A 171 2.05 4.48 -0.05
CA PHE A 171 2.16 4.30 1.40
C PHE A 171 2.05 2.81 1.72
N ILE A 172 2.96 2.32 2.55
CA ILE A 172 2.91 0.99 3.17
C ILE A 172 2.95 1.22 4.68
N HIS A 173 1.81 1.02 5.32
CA HIS A 173 1.63 1.29 6.74
C HIS A 173 1.49 0.00 7.53
N PHE A 174 2.28 -0.17 8.61
CA PHE A 174 2.28 -1.35 9.47
C PHE A 174 1.29 -1.18 10.61
N VAL A 175 0.12 -1.77 10.49
CA VAL A 175 -1.06 -1.55 11.36
C VAL A 175 -0.85 -2.05 12.80
N PHE A 176 -0.10 -3.11 13.00
CA PHE A 176 0.08 -3.74 14.31
C PHE A 176 1.52 -3.76 14.80
N ASP A 177 2.39 -3.07 14.10
CA ASP A 177 3.78 -2.92 14.53
C ASP A 177 3.87 -2.12 15.83
N LYS A 178 4.91 -2.36 16.61
CA LYS A 178 5.10 -1.66 17.89
C LYS A 178 5.27 -0.15 17.73
N GLU A 179 5.82 0.25 16.59
CA GLU A 179 6.11 1.65 16.26
C GLU A 179 5.12 2.21 15.23
N ASN A 180 4.20 1.40 14.69
CA ASN A 180 3.19 1.77 13.69
C ASN A 180 3.78 2.58 12.53
N LYS A 181 4.89 2.09 11.99
CA LYS A 181 5.66 2.78 10.95
C LYS A 181 4.91 2.88 9.64
N THR A 182 5.10 3.97 8.96
CA THR A 182 4.62 4.17 7.59
C THR A 182 5.79 4.45 6.67
N PHE A 183 5.93 3.64 5.61
CA PHE A 183 6.86 3.91 4.52
C PHE A 183 6.13 4.56 3.37
N PHE A 184 6.73 5.59 2.78
CA PHE A 184 6.16 6.26 1.61
C PHE A 184 7.29 6.90 0.78
N ASN A 185 7.02 7.15 -0.50
CA ASN A 185 7.90 8.00 -1.29
C ASN A 185 7.37 9.44 -1.29
N PHE A 186 8.28 10.41 -1.20
CA PHE A 186 7.98 11.78 -1.59
C PHE A 186 8.53 11.98 -3.01
N PRO A 187 7.66 12.23 -4.02
CA PRO A 187 8.09 12.31 -5.40
C PRO A 187 9.28 13.24 -5.61
N THR A 188 10.34 12.73 -6.22
CA THR A 188 11.64 13.40 -6.49
C THR A 188 12.55 13.63 -5.29
N LEU A 189 12.15 13.26 -4.08
CA LEU A 189 12.97 13.40 -2.87
C LEU A 189 13.43 12.05 -2.30
N GLY A 190 12.75 10.95 -2.66
CA GLY A 190 13.12 9.61 -2.22
C GLY A 190 12.10 8.94 -1.31
N ILE A 191 12.53 7.88 -0.64
CA ILE A 191 11.71 7.07 0.26
C ILE A 191 11.95 7.47 1.70
N TYR A 192 10.87 7.58 2.47
CA TYR A 192 10.86 7.97 3.88
C TYR A 192 10.12 6.94 4.72
N GLU A 193 10.56 6.79 5.97
CA GLU A 193 9.84 6.15 7.05
C GLU A 193 9.34 7.22 8.01
N TYR A 194 8.06 7.23 8.30
CA TYR A 194 7.51 8.00 9.40
C TYR A 194 7.32 7.11 10.62
N ASN A 195 7.90 7.51 11.74
CA ASN A 195 7.71 6.88 13.04
C ASN A 195 6.79 7.78 13.90
N PRO A 196 5.53 7.38 14.14
CA PRO A 196 4.58 8.20 14.89
C PRO A 196 4.93 8.35 16.39
N LEU A 197 5.62 7.39 16.99
CA LEU A 197 6.05 7.47 18.39
C LEU A 197 7.12 8.54 18.60
N LEU A 198 8.06 8.62 17.68
CA LEU A 198 9.15 9.60 17.70
C LEU A 198 8.79 10.90 16.98
N LYS A 199 7.73 10.89 16.18
CA LYS A 199 7.29 11.99 15.30
C LYS A 199 8.38 12.47 14.34
N ILE A 200 9.15 11.52 13.78
CA ILE A 200 10.25 11.80 12.86
C ILE A 200 10.00 11.18 11.50
N PHE A 201 10.54 11.85 10.48
CA PHE A 201 10.66 11.36 9.11
C PHE A 201 12.12 10.98 8.87
N ASP A 202 12.38 9.74 8.55
CA ASP A 202 13.72 9.21 8.30
C ASP A 202 13.84 8.82 6.82
N LYS A 203 14.74 9.51 6.10
CA LYS A 203 14.99 9.20 4.70
C LYS A 203 15.77 7.90 4.58
N LYS A 204 15.25 6.97 3.79
CA LYS A 204 15.87 5.66 3.60
C LYS A 204 16.87 5.65 2.45
N GLU A 205 18.08 5.20 2.75
CA GLU A 205 19.06 4.87 1.75
C GLU A 205 18.83 3.45 1.26
N ILE A 206 18.58 3.30 -0.03
CA ILE A 206 18.40 2.00 -0.65
C ILE A 206 19.78 1.51 -1.15
N LYS A 207 20.24 0.41 -0.59
CA LYS A 207 21.51 -0.23 -0.96
C LYS A 207 21.23 -1.51 -1.72
N SER A 208 22.05 -1.79 -2.72
CA SER A 208 21.98 -3.02 -3.51
C SER A 208 23.33 -3.68 -3.59
N ASP A 209 23.38 -5.00 -3.45
CA ASP A 209 24.54 -5.84 -3.71
C ASP A 209 24.29 -6.67 -4.98
N GLU A 210 24.97 -6.32 -6.04
CA GLU A 210 24.80 -6.96 -7.35
C GLU A 210 25.15 -8.46 -7.38
N ASN A 211 25.82 -8.96 -6.36
CA ASN A 211 26.29 -10.35 -6.28
C ASN A 211 25.38 -11.26 -5.44
N LYS A 212 24.37 -10.70 -4.77
CA LYS A 212 23.43 -11.46 -3.94
C LYS A 212 22.06 -11.60 -4.60
N PHE A 213 21.49 -12.80 -4.53
CA PHE A 213 20.15 -13.11 -5.00
C PHE A 213 19.32 -13.62 -3.81
N ASN A 214 18.82 -12.67 -3.01
CA ASN A 214 17.98 -12.98 -1.87
C ASN A 214 16.50 -12.83 -2.26
N PHE A 215 15.71 -13.86 -2.01
CA PHE A 215 14.31 -13.85 -2.40
C PHE A 215 13.40 -13.79 -1.18
N ALA A 216 12.34 -12.97 -1.27
CA ALA A 216 11.21 -13.00 -0.36
C ALA A 216 10.03 -13.64 -1.10
N ILE A 217 9.60 -14.82 -0.67
CA ILE A 217 8.50 -15.57 -1.31
C ILE A 217 7.32 -15.71 -0.36
N SER A 218 6.15 -15.99 -0.91
CA SER A 218 4.95 -16.14 -0.09
C SER A 218 5.01 -17.40 0.77
N SER A 219 4.84 -17.27 2.08
CA SER A 219 4.75 -18.39 3.01
C SER A 219 3.59 -19.36 2.72
N THR A 220 2.59 -18.93 1.95
CA THR A 220 1.36 -19.71 1.66
C THR A 220 1.20 -20.08 0.21
N ARG A 221 1.98 -19.48 -0.70
CA ARG A 221 1.87 -19.66 -2.15
C ARG A 221 3.17 -20.12 -2.80
N ALA A 222 4.22 -20.40 -1.99
CA ALA A 222 5.47 -20.94 -2.51
C ALA A 222 5.24 -22.34 -3.11
N THR A 223 5.64 -22.54 -4.37
CA THR A 223 5.56 -23.83 -5.05
C THR A 223 6.96 -24.41 -5.20
N LYS A 224 7.02 -25.72 -5.49
CA LYS A 224 8.30 -26.39 -5.77
C LYS A 224 9.00 -25.75 -6.96
N GLU A 225 8.24 -25.43 -8.02
CA GLU A 225 8.75 -24.79 -9.23
C GLU A 225 9.38 -23.41 -8.93
N MET A 226 8.77 -22.62 -8.04
CA MET A 226 9.35 -21.36 -7.59
C MET A 226 10.69 -21.56 -6.87
N ILE A 227 10.77 -22.55 -5.99
CA ILE A 227 11.98 -22.86 -5.25
C ILE A 227 13.08 -23.39 -6.19
N ASP A 228 12.72 -24.28 -7.11
CA ASP A 228 13.65 -24.82 -8.11
C ASP A 228 14.17 -23.71 -9.03
N PHE A 229 13.32 -22.76 -9.41
CA PHE A 229 13.71 -21.57 -10.15
C PHE A 229 14.70 -20.69 -9.36
N ILE A 230 14.43 -20.39 -8.08
CA ILE A 230 15.36 -19.63 -7.23
C ILE A 230 16.74 -20.27 -7.21
N LYS A 231 16.81 -21.58 -7.11
CA LYS A 231 18.08 -22.34 -7.07
C LYS A 231 18.90 -22.26 -8.35
N THR A 232 18.34 -21.77 -9.45
CA THR A 232 19.11 -21.54 -10.69
C THR A 232 20.03 -20.34 -10.61
N PHE A 233 19.83 -19.45 -9.62
CA PHE A 233 20.66 -18.26 -9.42
C PHE A 233 21.86 -18.60 -8.52
N PRO A 234 23.05 -18.12 -8.85
CA PRO A 234 24.24 -18.35 -8.03
C PRO A 234 24.10 -17.68 -6.66
N ASN A 235 24.49 -18.40 -5.60
CA ASN A 235 24.44 -17.91 -4.22
C ASN A 235 23.05 -17.39 -3.81
N SER A 236 21.99 -18.03 -4.32
CA SER A 236 20.62 -17.61 -4.01
C SER A 236 20.18 -18.13 -2.64
N GLU A 237 19.51 -17.27 -1.90
CA GLU A 237 18.80 -17.60 -0.67
C GLU A 237 17.35 -17.17 -0.78
N TYR A 238 16.45 -17.79 0.00
CA TYR A 238 15.09 -17.33 0.10
C TYR A 238 14.54 -17.44 1.51
N GLU A 239 13.61 -16.55 1.82
CA GLU A 239 12.81 -16.61 3.04
C GLU A 239 11.32 -16.64 2.72
N ASN A 240 10.58 -17.30 3.59
CA ASN A 240 9.12 -17.31 3.52
C ASN A 240 8.56 -16.15 4.32
N GLU A 241 7.79 -15.27 3.67
CA GLU A 241 7.22 -14.10 4.29
C GLU A 241 5.71 -13.99 4.02
N SER A 242 4.98 -13.51 5.00
CA SER A 242 3.55 -13.21 4.89
C SER A 242 3.34 -11.71 4.68
N GLY A 243 2.18 -11.32 4.12
CA GLY A 243 1.88 -9.94 3.79
C GLY A 243 2.67 -9.43 2.58
N LEU A 244 2.01 -8.77 1.65
CA LEU A 244 2.69 -8.26 0.48
C LEU A 244 3.46 -6.98 0.82
N GLY A 245 2.86 -6.09 1.63
CA GLY A 245 3.53 -4.87 2.07
C GLY A 245 4.85 -5.15 2.79
N THR A 246 4.88 -6.13 3.68
CA THR A 246 6.12 -6.55 4.36
C THR A 246 7.18 -7.03 3.36
N LYS A 247 6.79 -7.87 2.37
CA LYS A 247 7.73 -8.31 1.32
C LYS A 247 8.26 -7.15 0.49
N MET A 248 7.41 -6.19 0.15
CA MET A 248 7.82 -5.01 -0.63
C MET A 248 8.83 -4.15 0.13
N ILE A 249 8.60 -3.91 1.43
CA ILE A 249 9.57 -3.17 2.26
C ILE A 249 10.90 -3.93 2.37
N LYS A 250 10.88 -5.25 2.52
CA LYS A 250 12.12 -6.06 2.50
C LYS A 250 12.83 -6.01 1.14
N CYS A 251 12.09 -6.00 0.04
CA CYS A 251 12.67 -5.79 -1.28
C CYS A 251 13.37 -4.43 -1.38
N LEU A 252 12.77 -3.39 -0.84
CA LEU A 252 13.32 -2.04 -0.87
C LEU A 252 14.53 -1.87 0.05
N LEU A 253 14.43 -2.32 1.31
CA LEU A 253 15.43 -2.01 2.34
C LEU A 253 16.52 -3.09 2.49
N GLU A 254 16.22 -4.34 2.16
CA GLU A 254 17.11 -5.49 2.38
C GLU A 254 17.62 -6.10 1.05
N ASP A 255 17.40 -5.39 -0.07
CA ASP A 255 17.83 -5.85 -1.41
C ASP A 255 17.30 -7.25 -1.76
N LYS A 256 16.02 -7.50 -1.48
CA LYS A 256 15.38 -8.78 -1.78
C LYS A 256 14.57 -8.72 -3.07
N ILE A 257 14.42 -9.86 -3.70
CA ILE A 257 13.61 -10.06 -4.88
C ILE A 257 12.31 -10.74 -4.46
N TYR A 258 11.19 -10.10 -4.71
CA TYR A 258 9.89 -10.74 -4.57
C TYR A 258 9.40 -11.21 -5.93
N PHE A 259 8.90 -12.43 -6.00
CA PHE A 259 8.09 -12.86 -7.12
C PHE A 259 6.97 -13.79 -6.69
N THR A 260 5.93 -13.83 -7.47
CA THR A 260 4.80 -14.74 -7.29
C THR A 260 4.38 -15.32 -8.62
N THR A 261 3.85 -16.53 -8.59
CA THR A 261 3.28 -17.21 -9.75
C THR A 261 1.79 -17.49 -9.52
N GLY A 262 1.02 -17.52 -10.60
CA GLY A 262 -0.40 -17.85 -10.59
C GLY A 262 -1.27 -16.73 -11.15
N LYS A 263 -2.28 -17.15 -11.92
CA LYS A 263 -3.31 -16.24 -12.46
C LYS A 263 -4.05 -15.56 -11.31
N ASN A 264 -4.28 -14.28 -11.43
CA ASN A 264 -5.08 -13.47 -10.50
C ASN A 264 -4.64 -13.57 -9.03
N SER A 265 -3.34 -13.78 -8.79
CA SER A 265 -2.83 -13.93 -7.43
C SER A 265 -2.54 -12.60 -6.71
N VAL A 266 -2.57 -11.48 -7.43
CA VAL A 266 -2.24 -10.14 -6.94
C VAL A 266 -3.16 -9.11 -7.60
N GLY A 267 -3.83 -8.31 -6.81
CA GLY A 267 -4.66 -7.19 -7.29
C GLY A 267 -3.84 -5.94 -7.59
N LEU A 268 -4.44 -4.97 -8.29
CA LEU A 268 -3.80 -3.68 -8.51
C LEU A 268 -3.63 -2.90 -7.21
N TRP A 269 -4.55 -3.06 -6.27
CA TRP A 269 -4.50 -2.48 -4.93
C TRP A 269 -3.34 -3.01 -4.09
N ASP A 270 -2.95 -4.29 -4.31
CA ASP A 270 -1.82 -4.91 -3.63
C ASP A 270 -0.47 -4.28 -4.01
N ILE A 271 -0.29 -3.92 -5.28
CA ILE A 271 1.02 -3.56 -5.84
C ILE A 271 1.20 -2.09 -6.17
N CYS A 272 0.12 -1.30 -6.17
CA CYS A 272 0.20 0.12 -6.57
C CYS A 272 1.11 0.92 -5.63
N ALA A 273 0.97 0.74 -4.32
CA ALA A 273 1.82 1.39 -3.33
C ALA A 273 3.31 1.09 -3.58
N ALA A 274 3.64 -0.19 -3.71
CA ALA A 274 5.01 -0.64 -3.99
C ALA A 274 5.54 -0.11 -5.33
N SER A 275 4.68 -0.07 -6.38
CA SER A 275 5.05 0.49 -7.68
C SER A 275 5.47 1.96 -7.58
N CYS A 276 4.80 2.75 -6.73
CA CYS A 276 5.17 4.15 -6.52
C CYS A 276 6.52 4.28 -5.81
N LEU A 277 6.77 3.49 -4.75
CA LEU A 277 8.04 3.49 -4.04
C LEU A 277 9.19 3.02 -4.95
N LEU A 278 8.99 1.95 -5.71
CA LEU A 278 9.99 1.43 -6.65
C LEU A 278 10.32 2.44 -7.74
N ASN A 279 9.30 3.10 -8.31
CA ASN A 279 9.50 4.08 -9.36
C ASN A 279 10.35 5.29 -8.90
N GLU A 280 10.23 5.68 -7.61
CA GLU A 280 11.03 6.76 -7.03
C GLU A 280 12.54 6.47 -7.08
N ILE A 281 12.94 5.21 -7.06
CA ILE A 281 14.34 4.77 -7.12
C ILE A 281 14.72 4.19 -8.48
N GLY A 282 13.92 4.48 -9.52
CA GLY A 282 14.19 4.05 -10.90
C GLY A 282 13.88 2.58 -11.19
N LEU A 283 13.11 1.93 -10.32
CA LEU A 283 12.67 0.54 -10.48
C LEU A 283 11.21 0.45 -10.87
N ASP A 284 10.76 -0.75 -11.17
CA ASP A 284 9.36 -1.00 -11.53
C ASP A 284 8.93 -2.44 -11.24
N ILE A 285 7.64 -2.68 -11.34
CA ILE A 285 7.05 -4.02 -11.26
C ILE A 285 6.86 -4.56 -12.67
N TYR A 286 7.33 -5.79 -12.89
CA TYR A 286 7.28 -6.46 -14.19
C TYR A 286 6.43 -7.73 -14.14
N CYS A 287 5.78 -8.03 -15.24
CA CYS A 287 5.16 -9.32 -15.50
C CYS A 287 6.21 -10.35 -15.94
N PHE A 288 5.87 -11.65 -15.89
CA PHE A 288 6.78 -12.71 -16.34
C PHE A 288 7.17 -12.62 -17.82
N ASN A 289 6.34 -11.97 -18.66
CA ASN A 289 6.67 -11.71 -20.06
C ASN A 289 7.65 -10.54 -20.26
N GLY A 290 8.15 -9.95 -19.19
CA GLY A 290 9.07 -8.81 -19.22
C GLY A 290 8.42 -7.45 -19.46
N GLU A 291 7.09 -7.38 -19.59
CA GLU A 291 6.38 -6.11 -19.70
C GLU A 291 6.21 -5.48 -18.32
N LYS A 292 6.25 -4.14 -18.27
CA LYS A 292 5.90 -3.41 -17.06
C LYS A 292 4.43 -3.61 -16.70
N ALA A 293 4.17 -3.68 -15.40
CA ALA A 293 2.83 -3.73 -14.86
C ALA A 293 1.99 -2.54 -15.32
N LYS A 294 0.79 -2.80 -15.87
CA LYS A 294 -0.13 -1.77 -16.37
C LYS A 294 -1.26 -1.57 -15.36
N PHE A 295 -1.35 -0.38 -14.82
CA PHE A 295 -2.41 0.02 -13.89
C PHE A 295 -3.56 0.67 -14.66
N ILE A 296 -4.53 -0.14 -15.07
CA ILE A 296 -5.73 0.35 -15.77
C ILE A 296 -6.88 0.30 -14.79
N PRO A 297 -7.51 1.43 -14.41
CA PRO A 297 -8.56 1.47 -13.37
C PRO A 297 -9.77 0.57 -13.62
N LYS A 298 -9.95 0.07 -14.83
CA LYS A 298 -11.04 -0.86 -15.19
C LYS A 298 -10.67 -2.34 -15.01
N LYS A 299 -9.39 -2.67 -14.78
CA LYS A 299 -8.92 -4.03 -14.51
C LYS A 299 -8.66 -4.17 -13.02
N ILE A 300 -9.50 -4.96 -12.37
CA ILE A 300 -9.42 -5.22 -10.93
C ILE A 300 -8.22 -6.13 -10.62
N TYR A 301 -7.84 -7.02 -11.53
CA TYR A 301 -6.76 -7.98 -11.34
C TYR A 301 -5.65 -7.78 -12.37
N PHE A 302 -4.45 -8.07 -11.93
CA PHE A 302 -3.29 -8.09 -12.79
C PHE A 302 -3.40 -9.29 -13.74
N ASP A 303 -3.55 -9.02 -15.05
CA ASP A 303 -3.67 -10.04 -16.07
C ASP A 303 -2.29 -10.59 -16.43
N SER A 304 -1.69 -11.32 -15.51
CA SER A 304 -0.36 -11.91 -15.73
C SER A 304 -0.25 -13.31 -15.15
N ASN A 305 0.58 -14.12 -15.76
CA ASN A 305 0.94 -15.44 -15.24
C ASN A 305 1.86 -15.36 -13.99
N GLY A 306 2.02 -14.18 -13.42
CA GLY A 306 2.80 -13.88 -12.23
C GLY A 306 3.35 -12.46 -12.27
N VAL A 307 3.73 -11.95 -11.11
CA VAL A 307 4.35 -10.63 -10.92
C VAL A 307 5.76 -10.82 -10.40
N ILE A 308 6.72 -10.17 -11.03
CA ILE A 308 8.08 -10.07 -10.55
C ILE A 308 8.28 -8.63 -10.07
N CYS A 309 8.58 -8.47 -8.79
CA CYS A 309 9.10 -7.23 -8.26
C CYS A 309 10.62 -7.36 -8.24
N LEU A 310 11.31 -6.59 -9.05
CA LEU A 310 12.77 -6.64 -9.16
C LEU A 310 13.38 -5.43 -8.48
N THR A 311 14.22 -5.69 -7.52
CA THR A 311 15.17 -4.72 -7.04
C THR A 311 16.39 -4.69 -7.96
N PHE A 312 16.79 -3.48 -8.34
CA PHE A 312 18.06 -3.11 -9.02
C PHE A 312 18.57 -3.96 -10.18
N TYR A 313 18.94 -3.32 -11.27
CA TYR A 313 19.88 -3.61 -12.39
C TYR A 313 20.23 -5.07 -12.75
N LYS A 314 19.97 -6.04 -11.88
CA LYS A 314 20.39 -7.42 -12.00
C LYS A 314 19.69 -8.21 -13.11
N PHE A 315 18.54 -7.74 -13.53
CA PHE A 315 17.78 -8.42 -14.57
C PHE A 315 17.51 -7.51 -15.76
N LYS A 316 18.44 -7.41 -16.68
CA LYS A 316 18.03 -7.39 -18.08
C LYS A 316 17.32 -8.73 -18.31
N ILE A 317 15.99 -8.70 -18.31
CA ILE A 317 15.08 -9.87 -18.49
C ILE A 317 15.33 -10.57 -19.85
N LYS A 318 16.54 -10.67 -20.32
CA LYS A 318 16.91 -11.49 -21.49
C LYS A 318 16.95 -12.98 -21.21
N CYS A 319 16.67 -13.40 -19.98
CA CYS A 319 16.82 -14.78 -19.55
C CYS A 319 15.49 -15.52 -19.30
N PHE A 320 14.34 -14.92 -19.61
CA PHE A 320 13.05 -15.52 -19.27
C PHE A 320 12.14 -15.80 -20.49
N ILE A 321 12.70 -15.82 -21.69
CA ILE A 321 12.01 -16.31 -22.89
C ILE A 321 12.69 -17.59 -23.37
#